data_548677ec83e73a75a14d879f4f4bd6d8
#
_entry.id   548677ec83e73a75a14d879f4f4bd6d8
#
_cell.length_a   1.000
_cell.length_b   1.000
_cell.length_c   1.000
_cell.angle_alpha   90.00
_cell.angle_beta   90.00
_cell.angle_gamma   90.00
#
_symmetry.space_group_name_H-M   'P 1'
#
loop_
_entity.id
_entity.type
_entity.pdbx_description
1 polymer ?
#
loop_
_entity_poly.entity_id
_entity_poly.type
_entity_poly.pdbx_seq_one_letter_code
_entity_poly.pdbx_strand_id
1 'polypeptide(L)'
;MLLAVVGPTATGKSDLALELGDALGGPENVEVIGADAMQFYRGMDIGTAKLPLDRREGYLHHQIDVLDIDEEASVAKYQADARLDIADVEARGKTAILVGGSGLYVRAVLDPISFPGTDPEVRVRLEAEAAALGSDALHPRLALLDPVSAGRIDPRNTRRVIRALEVIEL
;
A
#
# COMPACT_ATOMS: atom_id res chain seq x y z
N MET A 1 0.10 1.62 21.19
CA MET A 1 -0.24 0.20 20.86
C MET A 1 -0.79 0.15 19.44
N LEU A 2 -0.37 -0.84 18.64
CA LEU A 2 -0.90 -1.06 17.29
C LEU A 2 -1.74 -2.35 17.26
N LEU A 3 -2.97 -2.26 16.76
CA LEU A 3 -3.84 -3.40 16.43
C LEU A 3 -4.02 -3.46 14.91
N ALA A 4 -4.31 -4.64 14.36
CA ALA A 4 -4.56 -4.81 12.93
C ALA A 4 -5.85 -5.61 12.67
N VAL A 5 -6.78 -5.01 11.92
CA VAL A 5 -8.02 -5.63 11.44
C VAL A 5 -7.88 -5.86 9.94
N VAL A 6 -7.59 -7.11 9.56
CA VAL A 6 -7.27 -7.47 8.18
C VAL A 6 -8.21 -8.56 7.64
N GLY A 7 -8.49 -8.51 6.36
CA GLY A 7 -9.35 -9.50 5.70
C GLY A 7 -9.85 -9.03 4.34
N PRO A 8 -10.60 -9.87 3.60
CA PRO A 8 -11.14 -9.52 2.28
C PRO A 8 -12.06 -8.29 2.32
N THR A 9 -12.30 -7.68 1.17
CA THR A 9 -13.26 -6.58 1.04
C THR A 9 -14.68 -7.05 1.43
N ALA A 10 -15.49 -6.14 1.98
CA ALA A 10 -16.89 -6.38 2.40
C ALA A 10 -17.08 -7.42 3.53
N THR A 11 -16.09 -7.61 4.41
CA THR A 11 -16.20 -8.51 5.58
C THR A 11 -16.47 -7.77 6.89
N GLY A 12 -16.89 -6.51 6.87
CA GLY A 12 -17.22 -5.74 8.08
C GLY A 12 -15.99 -5.20 8.85
N LYS A 13 -14.79 -5.16 8.25
CA LYS A 13 -13.58 -4.70 8.94
C LYS A 13 -13.68 -3.29 9.51
N SER A 14 -14.29 -2.38 8.77
CA SER A 14 -14.41 -0.98 9.21
C SER A 14 -15.33 -0.86 10.41
N ASP A 15 -16.47 -1.53 10.38
CA ASP A 15 -17.40 -1.53 11.53
C ASP A 15 -16.74 -2.20 12.75
N LEU A 16 -16.06 -3.34 12.57
CA LEU A 16 -15.31 -4.00 13.64
C LEU A 16 -14.21 -3.09 14.23
N ALA A 17 -13.56 -2.30 13.41
CA ALA A 17 -12.52 -1.37 13.88
C ALA A 17 -13.10 -0.26 14.76
N LEU A 18 -14.29 0.26 14.44
CA LEU A 18 -14.99 1.23 15.27
C LEU A 18 -15.47 0.61 16.57
N GLU A 19 -16.07 -0.60 16.53
CA GLU A 19 -16.48 -1.34 17.74
C GLU A 19 -15.28 -1.62 18.67
N LEU A 20 -14.12 -2.00 18.12
CA LEU A 20 -12.89 -2.14 18.90
C LEU A 20 -12.43 -0.80 19.48
N GLY A 21 -12.56 0.27 18.70
CA GLY A 21 -12.26 1.62 19.13
C GLY A 21 -13.09 2.02 20.34
N ASP A 22 -14.40 1.77 20.30
CA ASP A 22 -15.31 2.04 21.42
C ASP A 22 -14.93 1.26 22.67
N ALA A 23 -14.61 -0.04 22.51
CA ALA A 23 -14.14 -0.88 23.61
C ALA A 23 -12.81 -0.40 24.23
N LEU A 24 -12.01 0.33 23.47
CA LEU A 24 -10.73 0.91 23.89
C LEU A 24 -10.83 2.36 24.37
N GLY A 25 -12.04 2.88 24.53
CA GLY A 25 -12.31 4.20 25.11
C GLY A 25 -12.62 5.30 24.09
N GLY A 26 -12.99 4.91 22.88
CA GLY A 26 -13.55 5.81 21.86
C GLY A 26 -12.53 6.67 21.11
N PRO A 27 -13.00 7.65 20.31
CA PRO A 27 -12.18 8.43 19.40
C PRO A 27 -11.11 9.31 20.09
N GLU A 28 -11.25 9.57 21.37
CA GLU A 28 -10.24 10.28 22.16
C GLU A 28 -8.98 9.42 22.38
N ASN A 29 -9.11 8.09 22.37
CA ASN A 29 -8.05 7.14 22.68
C ASN A 29 -7.60 6.29 21.50
N VAL A 30 -8.32 6.35 20.36
CA VAL A 30 -8.09 5.48 19.21
C VAL A 30 -8.12 6.29 17.91
N GLU A 31 -7.21 5.96 16.97
CA GLU A 31 -7.22 6.48 15.61
C GLU A 31 -7.04 5.33 14.62
N VAL A 32 -7.61 5.46 13.43
CA VAL A 32 -7.65 4.43 12.40
C VAL A 32 -6.64 4.73 11.30
N ILE A 33 -5.88 3.72 10.86
CA ILE A 33 -4.92 3.82 9.76
C ILE A 33 -5.42 2.95 8.60
N GLY A 34 -5.76 3.56 7.47
CA GLY A 34 -6.25 2.84 6.28
C GLY A 34 -5.13 2.08 5.56
N ALA A 35 -5.39 0.82 5.19
CA ALA A 35 -4.47 -0.01 4.41
C ALA A 35 -5.19 -0.60 3.17
N ASP A 36 -5.87 0.25 2.43
CA ASP A 36 -6.53 -0.09 1.18
C ASP A 36 -6.18 0.94 0.09
N ALA A 37 -5.48 0.47 -0.96
CA ALA A 37 -4.97 1.32 -2.03
C ALA A 37 -6.05 2.15 -2.75
N MET A 38 -7.27 1.64 -2.84
CA MET A 38 -8.37 2.34 -3.52
C MET A 38 -8.98 3.44 -2.65
N GLN A 39 -8.83 3.36 -1.34
CA GLN A 39 -9.35 4.36 -0.40
C GLN A 39 -8.43 5.56 -0.22
N PHE A 40 -7.19 5.51 -0.73
CA PHE A 40 -6.27 6.65 -0.70
C PHE A 40 -6.76 7.83 -1.53
N TYR A 41 -7.51 7.56 -2.61
CA TYR A 41 -7.89 8.57 -3.58
C TYR A 41 -9.14 9.36 -3.16
N ARG A 42 -9.04 10.69 -3.19
CA ARG A 42 -10.17 11.60 -2.96
C ARG A 42 -11.23 11.39 -4.03
N GLY A 43 -12.50 11.35 -3.60
CA GLY A 43 -13.64 11.19 -4.50
C GLY A 43 -13.85 9.76 -5.05
N MET A 44 -12.97 8.80 -4.76
CA MET A 44 -13.19 7.39 -5.08
C MET A 44 -13.98 6.70 -3.95
N ASP A 45 -15.25 7.05 -3.81
CA ASP A 45 -16.08 6.61 -2.68
C ASP A 45 -17.00 5.45 -3.06
N ILE A 46 -17.34 5.32 -4.35
CA ILE A 46 -18.23 4.27 -4.85
C ILE A 46 -17.40 3.03 -5.24
N GLY A 47 -17.82 1.85 -4.74
CA GLY A 47 -17.17 0.58 -5.07
C GLY A 47 -15.86 0.28 -4.31
N THR A 48 -15.40 1.19 -3.48
CA THR A 48 -14.15 1.05 -2.70
C THR A 48 -14.39 0.66 -1.24
N ALA A 49 -15.64 0.55 -0.83
CA ALA A 49 -16.05 0.33 0.56
C ALA A 49 -15.45 1.35 1.55
N LYS A 50 -15.12 2.55 1.05
CA LYS A 50 -14.65 3.66 1.90
C LYS A 50 -15.77 4.07 2.85
N LEU A 51 -15.45 4.20 4.13
CA LEU A 51 -16.42 4.63 5.14
C LEU A 51 -16.70 6.12 4.98
N PRO A 52 -17.97 6.53 4.74
CA PRO A 52 -18.35 7.93 4.64
C PRO A 52 -18.05 8.68 5.94
N LEU A 53 -17.82 9.99 5.86
CA LEU A 53 -17.43 10.83 7.00
C LEU A 53 -18.44 10.78 8.16
N ASP A 54 -19.74 10.79 7.84
CA ASP A 54 -20.84 10.71 8.82
C ASP A 54 -20.92 9.36 9.54
N ARG A 55 -20.30 8.32 8.97
CA ARG A 55 -20.22 6.99 9.57
C ARG A 55 -18.88 6.71 10.28
N ARG A 56 -17.95 7.65 10.29
CA ARG A 56 -16.66 7.50 10.99
C ARG A 56 -16.76 7.75 12.51
N GLU A 57 -17.93 8.11 13.01
CA GLU A 57 -18.26 8.23 14.44
C GLU A 57 -17.25 9.07 15.26
N GLY A 58 -16.67 10.08 14.63
CA GLY A 58 -15.67 10.96 15.26
C GLY A 58 -14.24 10.42 15.27
N TYR A 59 -14.02 9.19 14.81
CA TYR A 59 -12.65 8.63 14.72
C TYR A 59 -11.86 9.33 13.62
N LEU A 60 -10.64 9.75 13.96
CA LEU A 60 -9.67 10.24 12.97
C LEU A 60 -9.16 9.06 12.15
N HIS A 61 -9.25 9.20 10.83
CA HIS A 61 -8.78 8.22 9.86
C HIS A 61 -7.57 8.78 9.11
N HIS A 62 -6.45 8.10 9.21
CA HIS A 62 -5.24 8.36 8.43
C HIS A 62 -5.21 7.50 7.18
N GLN A 63 -4.47 7.89 6.17
CA GLN A 63 -4.29 7.17 4.91
C GLN A 63 -5.62 6.87 4.18
N ILE A 64 -6.58 7.78 4.29
CA ILE A 64 -7.81 7.83 3.50
C ILE A 64 -7.90 9.24 2.91
N ASP A 65 -8.27 9.35 1.62
CA ASP A 65 -8.37 10.63 0.91
C ASP A 65 -7.05 11.45 0.90
N VAL A 66 -5.92 10.78 0.77
CA VAL A 66 -4.57 11.38 0.83
C VAL A 66 -3.98 11.68 -0.55
N LEU A 67 -4.52 11.08 -1.63
CA LEU A 67 -4.05 11.25 -3.01
C LEU A 67 -5.15 11.87 -3.89
N ASP A 68 -4.75 12.66 -4.87
CA ASP A 68 -5.61 13.05 -5.97
C ASP A 68 -5.62 11.98 -7.07
N ILE A 69 -6.62 12.00 -7.95
CA ILE A 69 -6.85 10.90 -8.91
C ILE A 69 -5.73 10.76 -9.96
N ASP A 70 -4.96 11.79 -10.19
CA ASP A 70 -3.82 11.85 -11.09
C ASP A 70 -2.49 11.51 -10.41
N GLU A 71 -2.48 11.33 -9.10
CA GLU A 71 -1.28 10.91 -8.35
C GLU A 71 -1.11 9.38 -8.37
N GLU A 72 0.13 8.92 -8.43
CA GLU A 72 0.44 7.49 -8.39
C GLU A 72 0.63 7.01 -6.94
N ALA A 73 -0.13 5.99 -6.55
CA ALA A 73 0.04 5.34 -5.26
C ALA A 73 1.35 4.53 -5.21
N SER A 74 2.21 4.84 -4.25
CA SER A 74 3.46 4.12 -3.99
C SER A 74 3.40 3.41 -2.64
N VAL A 75 3.66 2.09 -2.65
CA VAL A 75 3.71 1.29 -1.42
C VAL A 75 4.83 1.75 -0.50
N ALA A 76 5.98 2.18 -1.05
CA ALA A 76 7.10 2.68 -0.26
C ALA A 76 6.74 4.00 0.44
N LYS A 77 6.08 4.93 -0.28
CA LYS A 77 5.58 6.18 0.31
C LYS A 77 4.53 5.89 1.38
N TYR A 78 3.55 5.05 1.07
CA TYR A 78 2.55 4.66 2.05
C TYR A 78 3.17 4.05 3.32
N GLN A 79 4.16 3.15 3.17
CA GLN A 79 4.85 2.55 4.33
C GLN A 79 5.44 3.62 5.25
N ALA A 80 6.13 4.60 4.65
CA ALA A 80 6.74 5.68 5.40
C ALA A 80 5.69 6.53 6.12
N ASP A 81 4.67 6.98 5.40
CA ASP A 81 3.60 7.84 5.91
C ASP A 81 2.78 7.11 6.99
N ALA A 82 2.33 5.88 6.74
CA ALA A 82 1.54 5.11 7.71
C ALA A 82 2.33 4.78 8.99
N ARG A 83 3.63 4.51 8.89
CA ARG A 83 4.48 4.29 10.07
C ARG A 83 4.69 5.58 10.87
N LEU A 84 4.77 6.73 10.21
CA LEU A 84 4.82 8.03 10.88
C LEU A 84 3.51 8.33 11.60
N ASP A 85 2.35 8.11 10.95
CA ASP A 85 1.04 8.26 11.58
C ASP A 85 0.90 7.38 12.82
N ILE A 86 1.28 6.09 12.72
CA ILE A 86 1.25 5.16 13.86
C ILE A 86 2.14 5.66 14.99
N ALA A 87 3.36 6.09 14.68
CA ALA A 87 4.29 6.59 15.69
C ALA A 87 3.77 7.85 16.39
N ASP A 88 3.14 8.77 15.64
CA ASP A 88 2.50 9.95 16.20
C ASP A 88 1.32 9.61 17.09
N VAL A 89 0.44 8.71 16.66
CA VAL A 89 -0.69 8.21 17.47
C VAL A 89 -0.20 7.60 18.79
N GLU A 90 0.82 6.76 18.73
CA GLU A 90 1.41 6.13 19.92
C GLU A 90 2.12 7.14 20.82
N ALA A 91 2.81 8.13 20.26
CA ALA A 91 3.47 9.20 21.04
C ALA A 91 2.46 10.05 21.84
N ARG A 92 1.22 10.19 21.33
CA ARG A 92 0.10 10.81 22.02
C ARG A 92 -0.58 9.90 23.06
N GLY A 93 -0.06 8.69 23.28
CA GLY A 93 -0.62 7.70 24.21
C GLY A 93 -1.88 6.99 23.71
N LYS A 94 -2.23 7.14 22.43
CA LYS A 94 -3.39 6.53 21.81
C LYS A 94 -3.07 5.15 21.20
N THR A 95 -4.11 4.43 20.80
CA THR A 95 -4.03 3.17 20.08
C THR A 95 -4.26 3.43 18.58
N ALA A 96 -3.38 2.93 17.73
CA ALA A 96 -3.59 2.88 16.30
C ALA A 96 -4.27 1.56 15.89
N ILE A 97 -5.33 1.62 15.07
CA ILE A 97 -5.95 0.44 14.47
C ILE A 97 -5.70 0.47 12.96
N LEU A 98 -4.84 -0.42 12.47
CA LEU A 98 -4.59 -0.61 11.04
C LEU A 98 -5.74 -1.41 10.43
N VAL A 99 -6.43 -0.86 9.43
CA VAL A 99 -7.60 -1.49 8.80
C VAL A 99 -7.41 -1.63 7.30
N GLY A 100 -7.47 -2.84 6.76
CA GLY A 100 -7.40 -2.99 5.32
C GLY A 100 -7.44 -4.42 4.80
N GLY A 101 -7.55 -4.51 3.46
CA GLY A 101 -7.58 -5.78 2.72
C GLY A 101 -6.48 -5.92 1.69
N SER A 102 -5.72 -4.87 1.43
CA SER A 102 -4.62 -4.87 0.47
C SER A 102 -3.37 -5.49 1.10
N GLY A 103 -3.17 -6.80 0.91
CA GLY A 103 -2.15 -7.59 1.61
C GLY A 103 -0.73 -7.00 1.53
N LEU A 104 -0.33 -6.41 0.39
CA LEU A 104 0.98 -5.76 0.27
C LEU A 104 1.08 -4.51 1.17
N TYR A 105 0.04 -3.71 1.26
CA TYR A 105 0.02 -2.49 2.08
C TYR A 105 0.00 -2.82 3.58
N VAL A 106 -0.80 -3.81 3.99
CA VAL A 106 -0.79 -4.30 5.37
C VAL A 106 0.59 -4.81 5.76
N ARG A 107 1.21 -5.65 4.92
CA ARG A 107 2.55 -6.18 5.16
C ARG A 107 3.63 -5.09 5.13
N ALA A 108 3.48 -4.07 4.30
CA ALA A 108 4.41 -2.95 4.27
C ALA A 108 4.51 -2.25 5.65
N VAL A 109 3.40 -2.17 6.37
CA VAL A 109 3.38 -1.57 7.72
C VAL A 109 3.91 -2.54 8.77
N LEU A 110 3.42 -3.80 8.77
CA LEU A 110 3.64 -4.76 9.85
C LEU A 110 4.97 -5.52 9.73
N ASP A 111 5.42 -5.82 8.51
CA ASP A 111 6.63 -6.60 8.27
C ASP A 111 7.85 -5.68 8.06
N PRO A 112 9.07 -6.14 8.33
CA PRO A 112 10.29 -5.39 8.06
C PRO A 112 10.66 -5.42 6.56
N ILE A 113 9.71 -5.04 5.70
CA ILE A 113 9.93 -4.98 4.26
C ILE A 113 10.67 -3.68 3.92
N SER A 114 11.77 -3.81 3.18
CA SER A 114 12.47 -2.71 2.54
C SER A 114 12.08 -2.64 1.07
N PHE A 115 11.73 -1.44 0.62
CA PHE A 115 11.45 -1.19 -0.79
C PHE A 115 12.69 -0.55 -1.42
N PRO A 116 13.31 -1.20 -2.41
CA PRO A 116 14.39 -0.59 -3.18
C PRO A 116 13.92 0.72 -3.81
N GLY A 117 14.82 1.67 -3.95
CA GLY A 117 14.56 2.94 -4.63
C GLY A 117 14.02 2.77 -6.05
N THR A 118 13.65 3.87 -6.66
CA THR A 118 13.26 3.93 -8.08
C THR A 118 14.12 4.94 -8.80
N ASP A 119 14.47 4.65 -10.05
CA ASP A 119 15.14 5.59 -10.93
C ASP A 119 14.27 5.81 -12.18
N PRO A 120 13.70 7.01 -12.36
CA PRO A 120 12.86 7.29 -13.51
C PRO A 120 13.58 7.14 -14.85
N GLU A 121 14.88 7.45 -14.93
CA GLU A 121 15.65 7.35 -16.18
C GLU A 121 15.86 5.89 -16.57
N VAL A 122 16.22 5.04 -15.60
CA VAL A 122 16.35 3.59 -15.79
C VAL A 122 15.01 3.01 -16.23
N ARG A 123 13.92 3.41 -15.57
CA ARG A 123 12.57 2.91 -15.89
C ARG A 123 12.15 3.29 -17.30
N VAL A 124 12.25 4.56 -17.68
CA VAL A 124 11.89 5.05 -19.04
C VAL A 124 12.69 4.30 -20.11
N ARG A 125 13.98 4.08 -19.89
CA ARG A 125 14.83 3.33 -20.81
C ARG A 125 14.38 1.88 -20.96
N LEU A 126 14.10 1.18 -19.86
CA LEU A 126 13.62 -0.20 -19.90
C LEU A 126 12.22 -0.33 -20.51
N GLU A 127 11.34 0.64 -20.29
CA GLU A 127 10.02 0.71 -20.94
C GLU A 127 10.14 0.91 -22.45
N ALA A 128 11.02 1.79 -22.90
CA ALA A 128 11.30 2.00 -24.32
C ALA A 128 11.90 0.73 -24.97
N GLU A 129 12.80 0.04 -24.28
CA GLU A 129 13.38 -1.23 -24.74
C GLU A 129 12.29 -2.32 -24.86
N ALA A 130 11.41 -2.44 -23.88
CA ALA A 130 10.28 -3.37 -23.91
C ALA A 130 9.29 -3.07 -25.05
N ALA A 131 9.01 -1.79 -25.29
CA ALA A 131 8.14 -1.35 -26.39
C ALA A 131 8.72 -1.67 -27.77
N ALA A 132 10.03 -1.55 -27.93
CA ALA A 132 10.73 -1.79 -29.20
C ALA A 132 10.91 -3.28 -29.50
N LEU A 133 11.21 -4.10 -28.49
CA LEU A 133 11.58 -5.51 -28.65
C LEU A 133 10.44 -6.50 -28.37
N GLY A 134 9.35 -6.03 -27.78
CA GLY A 134 8.25 -6.86 -27.30
C GLY A 134 8.35 -7.18 -25.79
N SER A 135 7.21 -7.50 -25.20
CA SER A 135 7.07 -7.72 -23.75
C SER A 135 7.96 -8.83 -23.19
N ASP A 136 8.26 -9.85 -23.97
CA ASP A 136 9.00 -11.03 -23.54
C ASP A 136 10.52 -10.89 -23.69
N ALA A 137 11.00 -9.81 -24.34
CA ALA A 137 12.41 -9.66 -24.71
C ALA A 137 13.33 -9.39 -23.48
N LEU A 138 12.81 -8.74 -22.44
CA LEU A 138 13.60 -8.42 -21.25
C LEU A 138 13.72 -9.56 -20.26
N HIS A 139 12.81 -10.53 -20.29
CA HIS A 139 12.80 -11.64 -19.34
C HIS A 139 14.05 -12.54 -19.43
N PRO A 140 14.60 -12.89 -20.60
CA PRO A 140 15.87 -13.61 -20.71
C PRO A 140 17.04 -12.88 -20.03
N ARG A 141 17.07 -11.54 -20.14
CA ARG A 141 18.08 -10.72 -19.44
C ARG A 141 17.91 -10.82 -17.92
N LEU A 142 16.67 -10.75 -17.42
CA LEU A 142 16.39 -10.95 -16.00
C LEU A 142 16.83 -12.37 -15.56
N ALA A 143 16.57 -13.39 -16.38
CA ALA A 143 16.95 -14.78 -16.07
C ALA A 143 18.48 -14.98 -15.95
N LEU A 144 19.27 -14.18 -16.66
CA LEU A 144 20.73 -14.19 -16.54
C LEU A 144 21.22 -13.47 -15.28
N LEU A 145 20.56 -12.37 -14.88
CA LEU A 145 20.99 -11.52 -13.77
C LEU A 145 20.41 -12.00 -12.42
N ASP A 146 19.16 -12.42 -12.40
CA ASP A 146 18.45 -12.95 -11.23
C ASP A 146 17.53 -14.12 -11.65
N PRO A 147 18.07 -15.35 -11.72
CA PRO A 147 17.27 -16.52 -12.06
C PRO A 147 16.13 -16.82 -11.08
N VAL A 148 16.27 -16.40 -9.82
CA VAL A 148 15.26 -16.64 -8.78
C VAL A 148 14.03 -15.77 -9.04
N SER A 149 14.22 -14.49 -9.27
CA SER A 149 13.13 -13.57 -9.62
C SER A 149 12.51 -13.93 -10.98
N ALA A 150 13.33 -14.26 -11.97
CA ALA A 150 12.83 -14.69 -13.28
C ALA A 150 11.93 -15.92 -13.20
N GLY A 151 12.27 -16.89 -12.35
CA GLY A 151 11.44 -18.10 -12.14
C GLY A 151 10.08 -17.83 -11.47
N ARG A 152 9.90 -16.65 -10.87
CA ARG A 152 8.65 -16.23 -10.18
C ARG A 152 7.83 -15.23 -10.96
N ILE A 153 8.41 -14.58 -11.96
CA ILE A 153 7.77 -13.51 -12.74
C ILE A 153 7.38 -14.09 -14.10
N ASP A 154 6.08 -14.02 -14.44
CA ASP A 154 5.60 -14.36 -15.78
C ASP A 154 6.31 -13.46 -16.81
N PRO A 155 6.96 -14.01 -17.87
CA PRO A 155 7.63 -13.24 -18.91
C PRO A 155 6.75 -12.17 -19.56
N ARG A 156 5.44 -12.41 -19.63
CA ARG A 156 4.46 -11.46 -20.18
C ARG A 156 4.10 -10.33 -19.23
N ASN A 157 4.51 -10.41 -17.97
CA ASN A 157 4.30 -9.33 -17.01
C ASN A 157 5.43 -8.30 -17.10
N THR A 158 5.44 -7.55 -18.20
CA THR A 158 6.45 -6.54 -18.55
C THR A 158 6.73 -5.58 -17.39
N ARG A 159 5.69 -5.11 -16.70
CA ARG A 159 5.83 -4.20 -15.56
C ARG A 159 6.67 -4.80 -14.43
N ARG A 160 6.47 -6.08 -14.09
CA ARG A 160 7.26 -6.76 -13.06
C ARG A 160 8.68 -7.07 -13.52
N VAL A 161 8.86 -7.43 -14.80
CA VAL A 161 10.20 -7.66 -15.37
C VAL A 161 11.01 -6.38 -15.36
N ILE A 162 10.44 -5.26 -15.82
CA ILE A 162 11.09 -3.94 -15.78
C ILE A 162 11.46 -3.57 -14.35
N ARG A 163 10.54 -3.73 -13.40
CA ARG A 163 10.82 -3.40 -12.01
C ARG A 163 11.96 -4.24 -11.42
N ALA A 164 12.02 -5.53 -11.73
CA ALA A 164 13.10 -6.39 -11.28
C ALA A 164 14.46 -5.96 -11.86
N LEU A 165 14.51 -5.62 -13.15
CA LEU A 165 15.71 -5.11 -13.79
C LEU A 165 16.14 -3.75 -13.25
N GLU A 166 15.19 -2.82 -13.02
CA GLU A 166 15.45 -1.54 -12.38
C GLU A 166 16.13 -1.71 -11.01
N VAL A 167 15.60 -2.63 -10.17
CA VAL A 167 16.17 -2.91 -8.85
C VAL A 167 17.59 -3.50 -8.92
N ILE A 168 17.90 -4.26 -9.96
CA ILE A 168 19.26 -4.81 -10.15
C ILE A 168 20.25 -3.72 -10.57
N GLU A 169 19.79 -2.70 -11.28
CA GLU A 169 20.64 -1.60 -11.77
C GLU A 169 20.90 -0.51 -10.72
N LEU A 170 20.11 -0.47 -9.65
CA LEU A 170 20.25 0.48 -8.53
C LEU A 170 21.22 -0.02 -7.46
#